data_12d852853053eafad0a6d75668e78d7e
#
_entry.id   12d852853053eafad0a6d75668e78d7e
#
_cell.length_a   1.000
_cell.length_b   1.000
_cell.length_c   1.000
_cell.angle_alpha   90.00
_cell.angle_beta   90.00
_cell.angle_gamma   90.00
#
_symmetry.space_group_name_H-M   'P 1'
#
loop_
_entity.id
_entity.type
_entity.pdbx_description
1 polymer ?
#
loop_
_entity_poly.entity_id
_entity_poly.type
_entity_poly.pdbx_seq_one_letter_code
_entity_poly.pdbx_strand_id
1 'polypeptide(L)'
;VISIERAVAIARPWAYGAPLAAGLGTATLLHGAASATPWLYLAAGALLLAASLQVLARQREGFTLVIVLGGACWVIGTALWAFGAPVYRVVAWWIAFLVLTIAGERLELSRFLPPSVTARRAFAGIVVLLLGSLAAWPLAGAPHAFGMALLALAAWLLKQDIARRTVKQQGLTRFIAVCLLSGYFWLAVGGGVIAFAGLAPGNPAYDAALHALLLGFVFSMVFGHAPIIFPAVLRVAVPYHPVFYGPLVLLHLSLVLRLGGDASNAFDAIRWGALASALALLAFIGVTVSAVVRARAA
;
A
#
# COMPACT_ATOMS: atom_id res chain seq x y z
N VAL A 1 3.41 -9.75 -1.37
CA VAL A 1 3.83 -9.31 -2.71
C VAL A 1 5.19 -8.63 -2.63
N ILE A 2 5.32 -7.46 -1.96
CA ILE A 2 6.57 -6.67 -1.86
C ILE A 2 7.79 -7.51 -1.45
N SER A 3 7.67 -8.33 -0.41
CA SER A 3 8.78 -9.17 0.08
C SER A 3 9.20 -10.26 -0.92
N ILE A 4 8.25 -10.85 -1.65
CA ILE A 4 8.55 -11.84 -2.70
C ILE A 4 9.25 -11.15 -3.89
N GLU A 5 8.77 -10.01 -4.32
CA GLU A 5 9.35 -9.24 -5.42
C GLU A 5 10.81 -8.87 -5.11
N ARG A 6 11.08 -8.40 -3.89
CA ARG A 6 12.46 -8.11 -3.45
C ARG A 6 13.33 -9.36 -3.36
N ALA A 7 12.79 -10.50 -2.91
CA ALA A 7 13.52 -11.75 -2.88
C ALA A 7 13.92 -12.21 -4.29
N VAL A 8 13.00 -12.10 -5.26
CA VAL A 8 13.27 -12.41 -6.67
C VAL A 8 14.32 -11.45 -7.26
N ALA A 9 14.21 -10.14 -6.99
CA ALA A 9 15.16 -9.14 -7.49
C ALA A 9 16.59 -9.35 -6.96
N ILE A 10 16.75 -9.81 -5.72
CA ILE A 10 18.05 -10.08 -5.11
C ILE A 10 18.62 -11.43 -5.55
N ALA A 11 17.76 -12.39 -5.89
CA ALA A 11 18.12 -13.77 -6.28
C ALA A 11 19.03 -14.47 -5.24
N ARG A 12 18.78 -14.23 -3.95
CA ARG A 12 19.52 -14.87 -2.83
C ARG A 12 18.55 -15.67 -1.96
N PRO A 13 18.89 -16.93 -1.58
CA PRO A 13 18.00 -17.78 -0.79
C PRO A 13 17.51 -17.16 0.52
N TRP A 14 18.37 -16.42 1.24
CA TRP A 14 18.00 -15.78 2.51
C TRP A 14 16.88 -14.73 2.37
N ALA A 15 16.77 -14.07 1.20
CA ALA A 15 15.74 -13.04 0.97
C ALA A 15 14.32 -13.63 0.95
N TYR A 16 14.17 -14.93 0.64
CA TYR A 16 12.88 -15.64 0.73
C TYR A 16 12.44 -15.89 2.18
N GLY A 17 13.32 -15.69 3.15
CA GLY A 17 12.96 -15.70 4.57
C GLY A 17 11.93 -14.63 4.93
N ALA A 18 11.95 -13.46 4.27
CA ALA A 18 10.99 -12.40 4.54
C ALA A 18 9.53 -12.80 4.22
N PRO A 19 9.17 -13.28 3.01
CA PRO A 19 7.82 -13.76 2.73
C PRO A 19 7.44 -15.01 3.54
N LEU A 20 8.39 -15.90 3.84
CA LEU A 20 8.15 -17.08 4.66
C LEU A 20 7.75 -16.67 6.09
N ALA A 21 8.54 -15.80 6.73
CA ALA A 21 8.25 -15.32 8.08
C ALA A 21 6.92 -14.54 8.13
N ALA A 22 6.61 -13.72 7.10
CA ALA A 22 5.33 -13.04 7.00
C ALA A 22 4.15 -14.03 6.86
N GLY A 23 4.31 -15.07 6.05
CA GLY A 23 3.30 -16.14 5.89
C GLY A 23 3.07 -16.90 7.18
N LEU A 24 4.14 -17.29 7.89
CA LEU A 24 4.04 -17.92 9.21
C LEU A 24 3.39 -16.99 10.24
N GLY A 25 3.74 -15.68 10.23
CA GLY A 25 3.10 -14.67 11.08
C GLY A 25 1.60 -14.55 10.80
N THR A 26 1.19 -14.61 9.54
CA THR A 26 -0.24 -14.63 9.19
C THR A 26 -0.93 -15.92 9.68
N ALA A 27 -0.28 -17.07 9.51
CA ALA A 27 -0.81 -18.33 9.99
C ALA A 27 -0.98 -18.32 11.53
N THR A 28 0.03 -17.88 12.29
CA THR A 28 -0.08 -17.75 13.75
C THR A 28 -1.17 -16.76 14.18
N LEU A 29 -1.37 -15.67 13.45
CA LEU A 29 -2.44 -14.72 13.71
C LEU A 29 -3.81 -15.37 13.55
N LEU A 30 -4.03 -16.13 12.47
CA LEU A 30 -5.30 -16.81 12.17
C LEU A 30 -5.60 -17.95 13.15
N HIS A 31 -4.57 -18.62 13.68
CA HIS A 31 -4.71 -19.70 14.67
C HIS A 31 -4.71 -19.20 16.13
N GLY A 32 -4.72 -17.88 16.37
CA GLY A 32 -4.80 -17.30 17.70
C GLY A 32 -3.50 -17.37 18.52
N ALA A 33 -2.36 -17.71 17.91
CA ALA A 33 -1.06 -17.72 18.57
C ALA A 33 -0.48 -16.29 18.68
N ALA A 34 -1.19 -15.42 19.40
CA ALA A 34 -0.95 -13.98 19.44
C ALA A 34 0.47 -13.60 19.91
N SER A 35 1.11 -14.41 20.76
CA SER A 35 2.44 -14.11 21.31
C SER A 35 3.57 -14.25 20.30
N ALA A 36 3.48 -15.17 19.34
CA ALA A 36 4.51 -15.41 18.32
C ALA A 36 4.36 -14.48 17.12
N THR A 37 3.15 -14.04 16.81
CA THR A 37 2.81 -13.28 15.61
C THR A 37 3.64 -12.02 15.42
N PRO A 38 3.79 -11.10 16.42
CA PRO A 38 4.55 -9.87 16.23
C PRO A 38 6.03 -10.13 15.93
N TRP A 39 6.62 -11.17 16.55
CA TRP A 39 8.03 -11.53 16.36
C TRP A 39 8.30 -12.08 14.95
N LEU A 40 7.36 -12.86 14.40
CA LEU A 40 7.45 -13.35 13.03
C LEU A 40 7.34 -12.21 12.01
N TYR A 41 6.44 -11.27 12.23
CA TYR A 41 6.36 -10.07 11.39
C TYR A 41 7.58 -9.14 11.55
N LEU A 42 8.17 -9.06 12.75
CA LEU A 42 9.41 -8.33 12.98
C LEU A 42 10.58 -8.98 12.21
N ALA A 43 10.70 -10.30 12.26
CA ALA A 43 11.69 -11.03 11.48
C ALA A 43 11.49 -10.82 9.97
N ALA A 44 10.26 -10.86 9.49
CA ALA A 44 9.92 -10.57 8.09
C ALA A 44 10.34 -9.15 7.70
N GLY A 45 10.05 -8.15 8.55
CA GLY A 45 10.42 -6.76 8.34
C GLY A 45 11.94 -6.54 8.33
N ALA A 46 12.66 -7.17 9.27
CA ALA A 46 14.13 -7.08 9.34
C ALA A 46 14.79 -7.66 8.09
N LEU A 47 14.32 -8.82 7.61
CA LEU A 47 14.81 -9.44 6.38
C LEU A 47 14.47 -8.60 5.14
N LEU A 48 13.27 -8.00 5.07
CA LEU A 48 12.91 -7.10 3.98
C LEU A 48 13.77 -5.83 3.99
N LEU A 49 14.01 -5.25 5.16
CA LEU A 49 14.88 -4.08 5.31
C LEU A 49 16.31 -4.41 4.89
N ALA A 50 16.86 -5.54 5.33
CA ALA A 50 18.19 -6.01 4.92
C ALA A 50 18.28 -6.19 3.40
N ALA A 51 17.23 -6.77 2.78
CA ALA A 51 17.12 -6.90 1.35
C ALA A 51 17.12 -5.53 0.65
N SER A 52 16.34 -4.58 1.15
CA SER A 52 16.25 -3.22 0.59
C SER A 52 17.56 -2.45 0.76
N LEU A 53 18.26 -2.60 1.89
CA LEU A 53 19.60 -2.02 2.11
C LEU A 53 20.63 -2.59 1.15
N GLN A 54 20.57 -3.89 0.84
CA GLN A 54 21.47 -4.51 -0.14
C GLN A 54 21.23 -3.94 -1.55
N VAL A 55 19.97 -3.67 -1.92
CA VAL A 55 19.65 -3.00 -3.19
C VAL A 55 20.19 -1.56 -3.17
N LEU A 56 19.97 -0.81 -2.09
CA LEU A 56 20.50 0.56 -1.96
C LEU A 56 22.01 0.62 -2.05
N ALA A 57 22.72 -0.35 -1.47
CA ALA A 57 24.19 -0.40 -1.55
C ALA A 57 24.71 -0.58 -2.99
N ARG A 58 23.93 -1.26 -3.85
CA ARG A 58 24.24 -1.47 -5.27
C ARG A 58 23.75 -0.33 -6.16
N GLN A 59 22.61 0.25 -5.82
CA GLN A 59 21.93 1.28 -6.60
C GLN A 59 21.55 2.45 -5.67
N ARG A 60 22.46 3.42 -5.56
CA ARG A 60 22.33 4.59 -4.66
C ARG A 60 21.45 5.67 -5.27
N GLU A 61 20.18 5.34 -5.48
CA GLU A 61 19.18 6.22 -6.06
C GLU A 61 18.18 6.71 -5.00
N GLY A 62 17.55 7.86 -5.23
CA GLY A 62 16.58 8.43 -4.29
C GLY A 62 15.37 7.51 -4.05
N PHE A 63 14.90 6.79 -5.08
CA PHE A 63 13.79 5.87 -4.93
C PHE A 63 14.14 4.63 -4.09
N THR A 64 15.37 4.11 -4.18
CA THR A 64 15.82 2.99 -3.34
C THR A 64 15.93 3.42 -1.87
N LEU A 65 16.36 4.67 -1.61
CA LEU A 65 16.37 5.23 -0.25
C LEU A 65 14.94 5.30 0.32
N VAL A 66 13.96 5.78 -0.45
CA VAL A 66 12.56 5.88 -0.01
C VAL A 66 11.99 4.50 0.35
N ILE A 67 12.31 3.46 -0.43
CA ILE A 67 11.90 2.09 -0.14
C ILE A 67 12.55 1.57 1.16
N VAL A 68 13.82 1.88 1.39
CA VAL A 68 14.50 1.55 2.66
C VAL A 68 13.85 2.24 3.84
N LEU A 69 13.50 3.53 3.71
CA LEU A 69 12.76 4.26 4.75
C LEU A 69 11.40 3.62 5.03
N GLY A 70 10.69 3.19 4.00
CA GLY A 70 9.46 2.41 4.16
C GLY A 70 9.70 1.12 4.95
N GLY A 71 10.70 0.32 4.56
CA GLY A 71 11.08 -0.90 5.29
C GLY A 71 11.44 -0.63 6.76
N ALA A 72 12.14 0.46 7.05
CA ALA A 72 12.43 0.90 8.41
C ALA A 72 11.15 1.22 9.20
N CYS A 73 10.17 1.88 8.58
CA CYS A 73 8.86 2.12 9.21
C CYS A 73 8.17 0.81 9.59
N TRP A 74 8.21 -0.21 8.73
CA TRP A 74 7.66 -1.52 9.09
C TRP A 74 8.36 -2.12 10.31
N VAL A 75 9.70 -2.15 10.30
CA VAL A 75 10.48 -2.70 11.42
C VAL A 75 10.17 -1.97 12.72
N ILE A 76 10.15 -0.63 12.71
CA ILE A 76 9.87 0.18 13.89
C ILE A 76 8.44 -0.10 14.40
N GLY A 77 7.43 -0.01 13.53
CA GLY A 77 6.04 -0.26 13.94
C GLY A 77 5.84 -1.67 14.49
N THR A 78 6.45 -2.67 13.85
CA THR A 78 6.32 -4.07 14.28
C THR A 78 7.12 -4.36 15.55
N ALA A 79 8.28 -3.71 15.74
CA ALA A 79 9.03 -3.79 17.00
C ALA A 79 8.22 -3.20 18.16
N LEU A 80 7.65 -2.01 17.98
CA LEU A 80 6.76 -1.41 18.98
C LEU A 80 5.60 -2.36 19.34
N TRP A 81 4.99 -3.01 18.35
CA TRP A 81 3.95 -4.01 18.59
C TRP A 81 4.46 -5.23 19.35
N ALA A 82 5.62 -5.77 18.98
CA ALA A 82 6.24 -6.93 19.63
C ALA A 82 6.58 -6.63 21.11
N PHE A 83 6.91 -5.38 21.43
CA PHE A 83 7.13 -4.92 22.80
C PHE A 83 5.87 -4.43 23.53
N GLY A 84 4.68 -4.75 22.99
CA GLY A 84 3.40 -4.56 23.69
C GLY A 84 2.65 -3.27 23.35
N ALA A 85 3.11 -2.46 22.39
CA ALA A 85 2.32 -1.32 21.95
C ALA A 85 1.03 -1.80 21.24
N PRO A 86 -0.13 -1.19 21.54
CA PRO A 86 -1.38 -1.57 20.88
C PRO A 86 -1.38 -1.19 19.40
N VAL A 87 -2.09 -1.97 18.58
CA VAL A 87 -2.13 -1.83 17.10
C VAL A 87 -2.46 -0.40 16.65
N TYR A 88 -3.38 0.27 17.32
CA TYR A 88 -3.77 1.64 16.95
C TYR A 88 -2.64 2.68 17.09
N ARG A 89 -1.61 2.41 17.90
CA ARG A 89 -0.42 3.28 18.02
C ARG A 89 0.61 3.01 16.94
N VAL A 90 0.62 1.81 16.37
CA VAL A 90 1.63 1.40 15.39
C VAL A 90 1.13 1.43 13.95
N VAL A 91 -0.18 1.48 13.74
CA VAL A 91 -0.80 1.43 12.40
C VAL A 91 -0.29 2.53 11.47
N ALA A 92 0.01 3.72 11.98
CA ALA A 92 0.57 4.81 11.18
C ALA A 92 1.96 4.47 10.62
N TRP A 93 2.80 3.71 11.34
CA TRP A 93 4.08 3.21 10.85
C TRP A 93 3.89 2.22 9.70
N TRP A 94 2.89 1.35 9.78
CA TRP A 94 2.58 0.38 8.72
C TRP A 94 1.97 1.07 7.49
N ILE A 95 1.16 2.09 7.68
CA ILE A 95 0.68 2.95 6.58
C ILE A 95 1.87 3.61 5.90
N ALA A 96 2.80 4.21 6.66
CA ALA A 96 3.99 4.84 6.11
C ALA A 96 4.86 3.84 5.33
N PHE A 97 5.04 2.62 5.83
CA PHE A 97 5.71 1.55 5.09
C PHE A 97 5.10 1.33 3.71
N LEU A 98 3.78 1.11 3.65
CA LEU A 98 3.08 0.83 2.38
C LEU A 98 3.15 2.04 1.44
N VAL A 99 2.89 3.23 1.97
CA VAL A 99 2.86 4.47 1.20
C VAL A 99 4.24 4.82 0.65
N LEU A 100 5.31 4.73 1.46
CA LEU A 100 6.68 5.01 1.02
C LEU A 100 7.18 3.97 0.03
N THR A 101 6.86 2.69 0.23
CA THR A 101 7.23 1.64 -0.72
C THR A 101 6.60 1.90 -2.09
N ILE A 102 5.30 2.15 -2.13
CA ILE A 102 4.58 2.47 -3.38
C ILE A 102 5.13 3.76 -4.00
N ALA A 103 5.33 4.82 -3.21
CA ALA A 103 5.88 6.08 -3.70
C ALA A 103 7.30 5.91 -4.27
N GLY A 104 8.14 5.08 -3.64
CA GLY A 104 9.46 4.73 -4.13
C GLY A 104 9.41 4.03 -5.49
N GLU A 105 8.53 3.04 -5.66
CA GLU A 105 8.32 2.35 -6.93
C GLU A 105 7.81 3.31 -8.03
N ARG A 106 6.92 4.23 -7.68
CA ARG A 106 6.45 5.27 -8.62
C ARG A 106 7.57 6.23 -9.01
N LEU A 107 8.43 6.60 -8.06
CA LEU A 107 9.59 7.44 -8.32
C LEU A 107 10.60 6.72 -9.25
N GLU A 108 10.79 5.42 -9.10
CA GLU A 108 11.62 4.61 -9.99
C GLU A 108 11.14 4.66 -11.44
N LEU A 109 9.83 4.49 -11.67
CA LEU A 109 9.26 4.56 -13.02
C LEU A 109 9.27 5.97 -13.59
N SER A 110 9.30 7.01 -12.76
CA SER A 110 9.39 8.41 -13.19
C SER A 110 10.76 8.78 -13.77
N ARG A 111 11.78 7.91 -13.67
CA ARG A 111 13.10 8.15 -14.29
C ARG A 111 13.05 8.32 -15.82
N PHE A 112 12.01 7.79 -16.48
CA PHE A 112 11.76 8.02 -17.90
C PHE A 112 11.24 9.44 -18.21
N LEU A 113 10.72 10.13 -17.19
CA LEU A 113 10.26 11.51 -17.23
C LEU A 113 10.65 12.18 -15.92
N PRO A 114 11.94 12.52 -15.74
CA PRO A 114 12.46 12.93 -14.45
C PRO A 114 11.75 14.19 -13.93
N PRO A 115 11.29 14.18 -12.68
CA PRO A 115 10.71 15.36 -12.05
C PRO A 115 11.72 16.51 -12.00
N SER A 116 11.22 17.74 -12.07
CA SER A 116 12.06 18.94 -11.89
C SER A 116 12.76 18.93 -10.52
N VAL A 117 13.83 19.73 -10.39
CA VAL A 117 14.54 19.89 -9.10
C VAL A 117 13.57 20.29 -7.98
N THR A 118 12.65 21.23 -8.27
CA THR A 118 11.62 21.68 -7.34
C THR A 118 10.69 20.54 -6.93
N ALA A 119 10.23 19.71 -7.89
CA ALA A 119 9.37 18.57 -7.59
C ALA A 119 10.08 17.52 -6.73
N ARG A 120 11.38 17.28 -6.96
CA ARG A 120 12.19 16.38 -6.12
C ARG A 120 12.38 16.92 -4.70
N ARG A 121 12.63 18.23 -4.55
CA ARG A 121 12.72 18.88 -3.24
C ARG A 121 11.40 18.84 -2.49
N ALA A 122 10.28 19.09 -3.19
CA ALA A 122 8.94 18.97 -2.60
C ALA A 122 8.68 17.54 -2.11
N PHE A 123 9.00 16.52 -2.91
CA PHE A 123 8.89 15.12 -2.50
C PHE A 123 9.73 14.81 -1.24
N ALA A 124 10.98 15.25 -1.21
CA ALA A 124 11.84 15.08 -0.03
C ALA A 124 11.25 15.76 1.22
N GLY A 125 10.72 16.98 1.08
CA GLY A 125 10.01 17.69 2.16
C GLY A 125 8.78 16.94 2.65
N ILE A 126 8.00 16.33 1.74
CA ILE A 126 6.84 15.49 2.09
C ILE A 126 7.28 14.25 2.89
N VAL A 127 8.34 13.56 2.46
CA VAL A 127 8.88 12.39 3.18
C VAL A 127 9.38 12.80 4.57
N VAL A 128 10.09 13.93 4.69
CA VAL A 128 10.55 14.46 5.98
C VAL A 128 9.37 14.80 6.89
N LEU A 129 8.31 15.43 6.37
CA LEU A 129 7.11 15.74 7.15
C LEU A 129 6.42 14.45 7.64
N LEU A 130 6.30 13.44 6.76
CA LEU A 130 5.68 12.16 7.08
C LEU A 130 6.46 11.42 8.19
N LEU A 131 7.78 11.30 8.05
CA LEU A 131 8.62 10.64 9.05
C LEU A 131 8.74 11.46 10.35
N GLY A 132 8.84 12.77 10.24
CA GLY A 132 8.87 13.69 11.38
C GLY A 132 7.58 13.63 12.21
N SER A 133 6.42 13.53 11.55
CA SER A 133 5.15 13.37 12.24
C SER A 133 5.06 12.03 12.99
N LEU A 134 5.61 10.94 12.43
CA LEU A 134 5.69 9.65 13.12
C LEU A 134 6.63 9.71 14.35
N ALA A 135 7.77 10.35 14.21
CA ALA A 135 8.70 10.54 15.33
C ALA A 135 8.10 11.43 16.45
N ALA A 136 7.29 12.41 16.05
CA ALA A 136 6.60 13.32 16.96
C ALA A 136 5.22 12.80 17.43
N TRP A 137 4.87 11.52 17.21
CA TRP A 137 3.53 10.98 17.45
C TRP A 137 2.91 11.26 18.82
N PRO A 138 3.67 11.33 19.93
CA PRO A 138 3.13 11.73 21.22
C PRO A 138 2.59 13.17 21.29
N LEU A 139 2.96 14.04 20.34
CA LEU A 139 2.50 15.42 20.32
C LEU A 139 1.11 15.53 19.64
N ALA A 140 0.25 16.36 20.20
CA ALA A 140 -1.16 16.47 19.79
C ALA A 140 -1.37 16.79 18.29
N GLY A 141 -0.47 17.55 17.66
CA GLY A 141 -0.57 17.89 16.23
C GLY A 141 0.01 16.86 15.26
N ALA A 142 0.71 15.84 15.74
CA ALA A 142 1.43 14.89 14.90
C ALA A 142 0.52 14.07 13.98
N PRO A 143 -0.64 13.53 14.40
CA PRO A 143 -1.56 12.85 13.50
C PRO A 143 -2.05 13.74 12.35
N HIS A 144 -2.37 15.00 12.64
CA HIS A 144 -2.80 15.96 11.62
C HIS A 144 -1.67 16.27 10.63
N ALA A 145 -0.43 16.44 11.10
CA ALA A 145 0.74 16.60 10.23
C ALA A 145 0.99 15.37 9.35
N PHE A 146 0.78 14.16 9.87
CA PHE A 146 0.84 12.91 9.12
C PHE A 146 -0.20 12.89 7.99
N GLY A 147 -1.46 13.25 8.30
CA GLY A 147 -2.53 13.38 7.31
C GLY A 147 -2.19 14.40 6.21
N MET A 148 -1.65 15.55 6.59
CA MET A 148 -1.20 16.58 5.65
C MET A 148 -0.07 16.08 4.75
N ALA A 149 0.87 15.27 5.28
CA ALA A 149 1.92 14.66 4.47
C ALA A 149 1.35 13.68 3.44
N LEU A 150 0.37 12.84 3.82
CA LEU A 150 -0.32 11.92 2.91
C LEU A 150 -1.08 12.68 1.82
N LEU A 151 -1.79 13.75 2.17
CA LEU A 151 -2.52 14.59 1.23
C LEU A 151 -1.58 15.27 0.24
N ALA A 152 -0.47 15.83 0.74
CA ALA A 152 0.56 16.43 -0.11
C ALA A 152 1.22 15.40 -1.05
N LEU A 153 1.45 14.16 -0.55
CA LEU A 153 1.96 13.07 -1.37
C LEU A 153 0.98 12.66 -2.46
N ALA A 154 -0.31 12.56 -2.16
CA ALA A 154 -1.34 12.29 -3.16
C ALA A 154 -1.35 13.34 -4.27
N ALA A 155 -1.30 14.62 -3.90
CA ALA A 155 -1.23 15.72 -4.85
C ALA A 155 0.06 15.67 -5.70
N TRP A 156 1.21 15.32 -5.09
CA TRP A 156 2.47 15.15 -5.79
C TRP A 156 2.41 13.99 -6.79
N LEU A 157 1.92 12.82 -6.37
CA LEU A 157 1.77 11.65 -7.24
C LEU A 157 0.80 11.95 -8.39
N LEU A 158 -0.36 12.54 -8.12
CA LEU A 158 -1.32 12.95 -9.15
C LEU A 158 -0.69 13.89 -10.18
N LYS A 159 0.26 14.75 -9.79
CA LYS A 159 0.91 15.69 -10.69
C LYS A 159 2.07 15.07 -11.46
N GLN A 160 2.89 14.23 -10.84
CA GLN A 160 4.18 13.77 -11.38
C GLN A 160 4.12 12.40 -12.04
N ASP A 161 3.17 11.52 -11.66
CA ASP A 161 3.11 10.16 -12.18
C ASP A 161 2.72 10.13 -13.65
N ILE A 162 3.35 9.21 -14.39
CA ILE A 162 3.09 8.94 -15.81
C ILE A 162 1.66 8.43 -16.05
N ALA A 163 0.96 7.92 -15.02
CA ALA A 163 -0.40 7.42 -15.09
C ALA A 163 -1.37 8.41 -15.73
N ARG A 164 -1.18 9.72 -15.54
CA ARG A 164 -1.97 10.78 -16.20
C ARG A 164 -1.89 10.74 -17.74
N ARG A 165 -0.80 10.23 -18.27
CA ARG A 165 -0.61 10.10 -19.73
C ARG A 165 -1.06 8.73 -20.20
N THR A 166 -0.70 7.69 -19.45
CA THR A 166 -0.98 6.30 -19.82
C THR A 166 -2.46 5.92 -19.67
N VAL A 167 -3.25 6.66 -18.91
CA VAL A 167 -4.72 6.49 -18.84
C VAL A 167 -5.42 6.72 -20.20
N LYS A 168 -4.78 7.47 -21.10
CA LYS A 168 -5.28 7.71 -22.47
C LYS A 168 -4.95 6.59 -23.44
N GLN A 169 -4.13 5.63 -23.04
CA GLN A 169 -3.78 4.45 -23.83
C GLN A 169 -4.89 3.38 -23.73
N GLN A 170 -4.65 2.20 -24.27
CA GLN A 170 -5.61 1.10 -24.30
C GLN A 170 -5.09 -0.13 -23.53
N GLY A 171 -5.96 -1.11 -23.32
CA GLY A 171 -5.60 -2.40 -22.75
C GLY A 171 -5.10 -2.32 -21.31
N LEU A 172 -4.11 -3.16 -20.98
CA LEU A 172 -3.54 -3.30 -19.65
C LEU A 172 -2.95 -1.98 -19.13
N THR A 173 -2.27 -1.23 -19.99
CA THR A 173 -1.63 0.04 -19.60
C THR A 173 -2.66 1.06 -19.09
N ARG A 174 -3.82 1.16 -19.74
CA ARG A 174 -4.93 1.99 -19.27
C ARG A 174 -5.49 1.49 -17.95
N PHE A 175 -5.70 0.18 -17.82
CA PHE A 175 -6.21 -0.41 -16.58
C PHE A 175 -5.31 -0.08 -15.39
N ILE A 176 -3.99 -0.27 -15.54
CA ILE A 176 -3.01 0.09 -14.51
C ILE A 176 -3.12 1.57 -14.15
N ALA A 177 -3.17 2.44 -15.15
CA ALA A 177 -3.26 3.88 -14.91
C ALA A 177 -4.55 4.28 -14.18
N VAL A 178 -5.69 3.64 -14.49
CA VAL A 178 -6.95 3.86 -13.77
C VAL A 178 -6.83 3.42 -12.31
N CYS A 179 -6.24 2.25 -12.06
CA CYS A 179 -5.97 1.78 -10.69
C CYS A 179 -5.10 2.76 -9.91
N LEU A 180 -4.04 3.28 -10.52
CA LEU A 180 -3.13 4.23 -9.89
C LEU A 180 -3.84 5.55 -9.54
N LEU A 181 -4.52 6.15 -10.51
CA LEU A 181 -5.20 7.44 -10.32
C LEU A 181 -6.33 7.35 -9.30
N SER A 182 -7.13 6.28 -9.33
CA SER A 182 -8.17 6.04 -8.32
C SER A 182 -7.57 5.77 -6.93
N GLY A 183 -6.44 5.07 -6.87
CA GLY A 183 -5.69 4.90 -5.63
C GLY A 183 -5.20 6.23 -5.05
N TYR A 184 -4.65 7.13 -5.87
CA TYR A 184 -4.23 8.47 -5.40
C TYR A 184 -5.39 9.31 -4.90
N PHE A 185 -6.57 9.17 -5.49
CA PHE A 185 -7.79 9.77 -4.95
C PHE A 185 -8.07 9.29 -3.52
N TRP A 186 -8.01 7.97 -3.28
CA TRP A 186 -8.23 7.41 -1.95
C TRP A 186 -7.11 7.76 -0.96
N LEU A 187 -5.87 7.90 -1.42
CA LEU A 187 -4.78 8.42 -0.59
C LEU A 187 -5.08 9.85 -0.13
N ALA A 188 -5.63 10.69 -1.03
CA ALA A 188 -6.05 12.05 -0.69
C ALA A 188 -7.22 12.05 0.30
N VAL A 189 -8.23 11.19 0.09
CA VAL A 189 -9.38 11.06 1.01
C VAL A 189 -8.91 10.63 2.40
N GLY A 190 -8.13 9.54 2.51
CA GLY A 190 -7.64 9.07 3.80
C GLY A 190 -6.70 10.07 4.49
N GLY A 191 -5.79 10.68 3.73
CA GLY A 191 -4.92 11.75 4.22
C GLY A 191 -5.72 12.97 4.69
N GLY A 192 -6.76 13.37 3.95
CA GLY A 192 -7.66 14.45 4.33
C GLY A 192 -8.41 14.15 5.63
N VAL A 193 -9.01 12.95 5.74
CA VAL A 193 -9.69 12.54 6.98
C VAL A 193 -8.76 12.62 8.19
N ILE A 194 -7.52 12.10 8.07
CA ILE A 194 -6.55 12.18 9.16
C ILE A 194 -6.11 13.64 9.44
N ALA A 195 -5.93 14.45 8.40
CA ALA A 195 -5.52 15.84 8.55
C ALA A 195 -6.54 16.69 9.33
N PHE A 196 -7.83 16.40 9.19
CA PHE A 196 -8.88 17.17 9.85
C PHE A 196 -9.39 16.52 11.14
N ALA A 197 -9.50 15.20 11.21
CA ALA A 197 -10.07 14.47 12.34
C ALA A 197 -9.02 13.77 13.23
N GLY A 198 -7.76 13.73 12.82
CA GLY A 198 -6.72 12.94 13.48
C GLY A 198 -6.86 11.44 13.20
N LEU A 199 -6.12 10.62 13.96
CA LEU A 199 -6.13 9.16 13.87
C LEU A 199 -6.31 8.54 15.27
N ALA A 200 -7.49 8.75 15.85
CA ALA A 200 -7.84 8.25 17.18
C ALA A 200 -8.81 7.07 17.09
N PRO A 201 -8.55 5.94 17.76
CA PRO A 201 -9.45 4.78 17.77
C PRO A 201 -10.79 5.13 18.43
N GLY A 202 -11.86 4.44 17.97
CA GLY A 202 -13.23 4.69 18.47
C GLY A 202 -13.97 5.84 17.78
N ASN A 203 -13.31 6.56 16.87
CA ASN A 203 -13.94 7.58 16.04
C ASN A 203 -14.27 6.97 14.65
N PRO A 204 -15.46 7.21 14.06
CA PRO A 204 -15.77 6.79 12.69
C PRO A 204 -14.75 7.26 11.64
N ALA A 205 -14.14 8.43 11.84
CA ALA A 205 -13.06 8.93 11.00
C ALA A 205 -11.82 8.02 10.99
N TYR A 206 -11.53 7.32 12.09
CA TYR A 206 -10.44 6.33 12.14
C TYR A 206 -10.69 5.16 11.19
N ASP A 207 -11.91 4.61 11.23
CA ASP A 207 -12.31 3.52 10.34
C ASP A 207 -12.30 3.97 8.88
N ALA A 208 -12.91 5.10 8.58
CA ALA A 208 -12.94 5.70 7.25
C ALA A 208 -11.54 5.94 6.67
N ALA A 209 -10.62 6.51 7.48
CA ALA A 209 -9.25 6.76 7.04
C ALA A 209 -8.50 5.46 6.72
N LEU A 210 -8.60 4.43 7.58
CA LEU A 210 -7.93 3.15 7.34
C LEU A 210 -8.48 2.46 6.09
N HIS A 211 -9.79 2.46 5.87
CA HIS A 211 -10.38 1.85 4.68
C HIS A 211 -10.01 2.61 3.40
N ALA A 212 -10.03 3.94 3.42
CA ALA A 212 -9.58 4.75 2.29
C ALA A 212 -8.10 4.45 1.95
N LEU A 213 -7.22 4.35 2.94
CA LEU A 213 -5.80 4.11 2.72
C LEU A 213 -5.51 2.66 2.35
N LEU A 214 -6.01 1.69 3.14
CA LEU A 214 -5.63 0.29 2.96
C LEU A 214 -6.39 -0.37 1.81
N LEU A 215 -7.71 -0.21 1.73
CA LEU A 215 -8.49 -0.77 0.64
C LEU A 215 -8.50 0.16 -0.58
N GLY A 216 -8.76 1.44 -0.39
CA GLY A 216 -8.84 2.40 -1.49
C GLY A 216 -7.52 2.61 -2.21
N PHE A 217 -6.48 3.02 -1.49
CA PHE A 217 -5.17 3.28 -2.10
C PHE A 217 -4.39 2.00 -2.33
N VAL A 218 -4.07 1.22 -1.28
CA VAL A 218 -3.14 0.10 -1.41
C VAL A 218 -3.70 -1.01 -2.31
N PHE A 219 -4.97 -1.41 -2.17
CA PHE A 219 -5.53 -2.46 -3.04
C PHE A 219 -5.74 -2.00 -4.48
N SER A 220 -6.01 -0.72 -4.74
CA SER A 220 -5.96 -0.21 -6.11
C SER A 220 -4.58 -0.38 -6.73
N MET A 221 -3.49 -0.15 -5.96
CA MET A 221 -2.14 -0.43 -6.43
C MET A 221 -1.93 -1.93 -6.68
N VAL A 222 -2.40 -2.79 -5.78
CA VAL A 222 -2.32 -4.25 -5.95
C VAL A 222 -3.05 -4.70 -7.20
N PHE A 223 -4.26 -4.21 -7.46
CA PHE A 223 -5.03 -4.56 -8.65
C PHE A 223 -4.33 -4.14 -9.94
N GLY A 224 -3.75 -2.93 -9.96
CA GLY A 224 -2.99 -2.44 -11.11
C GLY A 224 -1.70 -3.22 -11.37
N HIS A 225 -1.01 -3.69 -10.31
CA HIS A 225 0.30 -4.32 -10.44
C HIS A 225 0.24 -5.85 -10.55
N ALA A 226 -0.79 -6.49 -10.03
CA ALA A 226 -0.91 -7.96 -10.04
C ALA A 226 -0.76 -8.58 -11.44
N PRO A 227 -1.35 -8.04 -12.53
CA PRO A 227 -1.17 -8.57 -13.87
C PRO A 227 0.27 -8.48 -14.42
N ILE A 228 1.13 -7.68 -13.81
CA ILE A 228 2.56 -7.57 -14.14
C ILE A 228 3.41 -8.44 -13.22
N ILE A 229 3.14 -8.37 -11.91
CA ILE A 229 3.96 -9.03 -10.88
C ILE A 229 3.77 -10.54 -10.91
N PHE A 230 2.55 -11.05 -11.08
CA PHE A 230 2.31 -12.49 -11.11
C PHE A 230 3.02 -13.20 -12.24
N PRO A 231 3.02 -12.71 -13.50
CA PRO A 231 3.87 -13.27 -14.55
C PRO A 231 5.35 -13.28 -14.19
N ALA A 232 5.86 -12.18 -13.65
CA ALA A 232 7.28 -12.04 -13.31
C ALA A 232 7.73 -12.99 -12.18
N VAL A 233 6.88 -13.19 -11.16
CA VAL A 233 7.22 -13.99 -9.97
C VAL A 233 6.86 -15.47 -10.15
N LEU A 234 5.68 -15.77 -10.69
CA LEU A 234 5.14 -17.13 -10.79
C LEU A 234 5.39 -17.78 -12.15
N ARG A 235 5.94 -17.04 -13.12
CA ARG A 235 6.16 -17.48 -14.52
C ARG A 235 4.88 -18.00 -15.18
N VAL A 236 3.76 -17.33 -14.89
CA VAL A 236 2.44 -17.65 -15.47
C VAL A 236 1.96 -16.48 -16.34
N ALA A 237 1.30 -16.75 -17.45
CA ALA A 237 0.68 -15.69 -18.24
C ALA A 237 -0.62 -15.23 -17.57
N VAL A 238 -0.81 -13.91 -17.46
CA VAL A 238 -2.05 -13.27 -17.00
C VAL A 238 -2.54 -12.34 -18.12
N PRO A 239 -3.19 -12.87 -19.17
CA PRO A 239 -3.69 -12.05 -20.25
C PRO A 239 -4.74 -11.07 -19.73
N TYR A 240 -4.56 -9.80 -20.12
CA TYR A 240 -5.50 -8.75 -19.74
C TYR A 240 -6.86 -8.96 -20.43
N HIS A 241 -7.93 -8.73 -19.68
CA HIS A 241 -9.29 -8.66 -20.17
C HIS A 241 -10.06 -7.52 -19.48
N PRO A 242 -10.99 -6.80 -20.16
CA PRO A 242 -11.76 -5.71 -19.54
C PRO A 242 -12.54 -6.09 -18.27
N VAL A 243 -12.80 -7.38 -18.04
CA VAL A 243 -13.44 -7.88 -16.81
C VAL A 243 -12.70 -7.50 -15.53
N PHE A 244 -11.39 -7.17 -15.60
CA PHE A 244 -10.62 -6.67 -14.46
C PHE A 244 -11.17 -5.37 -13.89
N TYR A 245 -11.91 -4.56 -14.66
CA TYR A 245 -12.59 -3.37 -14.14
C TYR A 245 -13.75 -3.70 -13.20
N GLY A 246 -14.39 -4.86 -13.33
CA GLY A 246 -15.51 -5.25 -12.46
C GLY A 246 -15.17 -5.22 -10.97
N PRO A 247 -14.16 -5.99 -10.51
CA PRO A 247 -13.68 -5.93 -9.13
C PRO A 247 -13.23 -4.53 -8.69
N LEU A 248 -12.57 -3.76 -9.57
CA LEU A 248 -12.10 -2.41 -9.25
C LEU A 248 -13.29 -1.45 -8.99
N VAL A 249 -14.29 -1.46 -9.85
CA VAL A 249 -15.50 -0.64 -9.68
C VAL A 249 -16.24 -1.05 -8.40
N LEU A 250 -16.39 -2.36 -8.16
CA LEU A 250 -17.04 -2.86 -6.95
C LEU A 250 -16.28 -2.42 -5.69
N LEU A 251 -14.95 -2.45 -5.70
CA LEU A 251 -14.12 -1.96 -4.59
C LEU A 251 -14.38 -0.47 -4.32
N HIS A 252 -14.41 0.36 -5.35
CA HIS A 252 -14.63 1.80 -5.16
C HIS A 252 -16.06 2.12 -4.69
N LEU A 253 -17.06 1.45 -5.24
CA LEU A 253 -18.45 1.62 -4.79
C LEU A 253 -18.65 1.16 -3.35
N SER A 254 -18.02 0.05 -2.96
CA SER A 254 -18.07 -0.46 -1.58
C SER A 254 -17.45 0.53 -0.58
N LEU A 255 -16.35 1.20 -0.97
CA LEU A 255 -15.71 2.22 -0.14
C LEU A 255 -16.57 3.48 -0.01
N VAL A 256 -17.18 3.94 -1.11
CA VAL A 256 -18.12 5.08 -1.04
C VAL A 256 -19.26 4.77 -0.10
N LEU A 257 -19.85 3.56 -0.19
CA LEU A 257 -20.93 3.13 0.69
C LEU A 257 -20.48 3.06 2.15
N ARG A 258 -19.28 2.47 2.42
CA ARG A 258 -18.75 2.33 3.77
C ARG A 258 -18.44 3.67 4.41
N LEU A 259 -17.64 4.53 3.72
CA LEU A 259 -17.28 5.84 4.25
C LEU A 259 -18.50 6.76 4.39
N GLY A 260 -19.48 6.63 3.50
CA GLY A 260 -20.77 7.29 3.64
C GLY A 260 -21.54 6.83 4.88
N GLY A 261 -21.48 5.53 5.18
CA GLY A 261 -22.03 4.94 6.39
C GLY A 261 -21.32 5.45 7.65
N ASP A 262 -19.98 5.52 7.65
CA ASP A 262 -19.20 6.08 8.76
C ASP A 262 -19.57 7.54 9.02
N ALA A 263 -19.70 8.35 7.96
CA ALA A 263 -20.02 9.77 8.06
C ALA A 263 -21.47 10.02 8.56
N SER A 264 -22.40 9.13 8.23
CA SER A 264 -23.83 9.24 8.60
C SER A 264 -24.21 8.38 9.81
N ASN A 265 -23.26 7.63 10.40
CA ASN A 265 -23.48 6.61 11.43
C ASN A 265 -24.54 5.56 11.02
N ALA A 266 -24.61 5.23 9.72
CA ALA A 266 -25.53 4.26 9.15
C ALA A 266 -24.91 2.86 9.17
N PHE A 267 -25.19 2.07 10.21
CA PHE A 267 -24.59 0.74 10.42
C PHE A 267 -24.82 -0.21 9.23
N ASP A 268 -25.99 -0.20 8.63
CA ASP A 268 -26.30 -1.05 7.46
C ASP A 268 -25.41 -0.70 6.26
N ALA A 269 -25.14 0.59 6.01
CA ALA A 269 -24.25 1.02 4.94
C ALA A 269 -22.80 0.57 5.21
N ILE A 270 -22.33 0.67 6.45
CA ILE A 270 -21.03 0.18 6.88
C ILE A 270 -20.94 -1.34 6.63
N ARG A 271 -21.93 -2.12 7.06
CA ARG A 271 -22.00 -3.57 6.91
C ARG A 271 -22.00 -3.99 5.44
N TRP A 272 -22.87 -3.40 4.61
CA TRP A 272 -22.95 -3.73 3.19
C TRP A 272 -21.70 -3.29 2.44
N GLY A 273 -21.12 -2.13 2.78
CA GLY A 273 -19.85 -1.68 2.25
C GLY A 273 -18.71 -2.66 2.56
N ALA A 274 -18.63 -3.17 3.80
CA ALA A 274 -17.63 -4.16 4.19
C ALA A 274 -17.78 -5.48 3.40
N LEU A 275 -19.01 -6.00 3.28
CA LEU A 275 -19.29 -7.22 2.51
C LEU A 275 -18.93 -7.04 1.05
N ALA A 276 -19.33 -5.91 0.44
CA ALA A 276 -19.01 -5.60 -0.96
C ALA A 276 -17.50 -5.47 -1.19
N SER A 277 -16.74 -4.90 -0.23
CA SER A 277 -15.27 -4.86 -0.30
C SER A 277 -14.68 -6.27 -0.30
N ALA A 278 -15.13 -7.16 0.59
CA ALA A 278 -14.67 -8.55 0.61
C ALA A 278 -14.98 -9.27 -0.72
N LEU A 279 -16.18 -9.07 -1.26
CA LEU A 279 -16.57 -9.63 -2.56
C LEU A 279 -15.71 -9.08 -3.71
N ALA A 280 -15.34 -7.79 -3.67
CA ALA A 280 -14.46 -7.18 -4.68
C ALA A 280 -13.08 -7.85 -4.67
N LEU A 281 -12.50 -8.11 -3.50
CA LEU A 281 -11.22 -8.79 -3.37
C LEU A 281 -11.29 -10.25 -3.87
N LEU A 282 -12.32 -10.99 -3.49
CA LEU A 282 -12.55 -12.36 -3.96
C LEU A 282 -12.77 -12.40 -5.48
N ALA A 283 -13.57 -11.48 -6.02
CA ALA A 283 -13.80 -11.36 -7.46
C ALA A 283 -12.49 -11.06 -8.22
N PHE A 284 -11.62 -10.20 -7.68
CA PHE A 284 -10.31 -9.93 -8.29
C PHE A 284 -9.42 -11.18 -8.33
N ILE A 285 -9.39 -11.95 -7.24
CA ILE A 285 -8.68 -13.24 -7.19
C ILE A 285 -9.26 -14.19 -8.24
N GLY A 286 -10.58 -14.34 -8.29
CA GLY A 286 -11.27 -15.22 -9.25
C GLY A 286 -10.99 -14.84 -10.71
N VAL A 287 -11.06 -13.54 -11.03
CA VAL A 287 -10.73 -13.04 -12.39
C VAL A 287 -9.27 -13.32 -12.73
N THR A 288 -8.34 -13.10 -11.80
CA THR A 288 -6.91 -13.33 -12.02
C THR A 288 -6.62 -14.82 -12.23
N VAL A 289 -7.15 -15.69 -11.38
CA VAL A 289 -6.98 -17.15 -11.50
C VAL A 289 -7.59 -17.66 -12.81
N SER A 290 -8.79 -17.19 -13.16
CA SER A 290 -9.44 -17.60 -14.41
C SER A 290 -8.66 -17.13 -15.66
N ALA A 291 -7.98 -15.98 -15.60
CA ALA A 291 -7.09 -15.52 -16.67
C ALA A 291 -5.89 -16.47 -16.84
N VAL A 292 -5.26 -16.87 -15.72
CA VAL A 292 -4.14 -17.84 -15.75
C VAL A 292 -4.56 -19.19 -16.31
N VAL A 293 -5.72 -19.72 -15.86
CA VAL A 293 -6.21 -21.02 -16.33
C VAL A 293 -6.50 -20.99 -17.83
N ARG A 294 -7.18 -19.95 -18.31
CA ARG A 294 -7.43 -19.80 -19.76
C ARG A 294 -6.15 -19.70 -20.59
N ALA A 295 -5.14 -18.99 -20.08
CA ALA A 295 -3.86 -18.88 -20.78
C ALA A 295 -3.07 -20.19 -20.87
N ARG A 296 -3.34 -21.16 -19.99
CA ARG A 296 -2.71 -22.49 -20.02
C ARG A 296 -3.46 -23.47 -20.96
N ALA A 297 -4.73 -23.19 -21.21
CA ALA A 297 -5.58 -24.03 -22.06
C ALA A 297 -5.54 -23.63 -23.55
N ALA A 298 -5.01 -22.46 -23.85
CA ALA A 298 -4.81 -21.94 -25.23
C ALA A 298 -3.39 -22.24 -25.72
#